data_5e1d672ff70ea1bc5c7cafc0cc91a087
#
_entry.id   5e1d672ff70ea1bc5c7cafc0cc91a087
#
_cell.length_a   1.000
_cell.length_b   1.000
_cell.length_c   1.000
_cell.angle_alpha   90.00
_cell.angle_beta   90.00
_cell.angle_gamma   90.00
#
_symmetry.space_group_name_H-M   'P 1'
#
loop_
_entity.id
_entity.type
_entity.pdbx_description
1 polymer ?
#
loop_
_entity_poly.entity_id
_entity_poly.type
_entity_poly.pdbx_seq_one_letter_code
_entity_poly.pdbx_strand_id
1 'polypeptide(L)'
;MSDVSVTAAARSWEAQFAERTRGDVGDGIASVLALLGRPEVISFAGGFPDPETFPRARISGLVAEFAASGEVNAFQYAPTRGLSGPFDALAARIEAQQGRRPTDDELLITSGGIEALELIGKSFLDAGDLVAVEAPTYLGAIQAFRGFEAKLVAVAMDDRGLDVEELERLLGSGLRPKLVYSIPDHQNPAGVSLAAERRLAFVELARRYGFLIVEDVAYRELGFANDALPSLWSLAPDVVVQVGTTSKTFFPGVRLGWAVGPAEVAASLVSAKQNTDQCAGALGQRLFEEYARRGWIEEQLAASRSLYERKCERMLSALADTMPDGASWTRPRGGFFTWLTLPTGIDSTELARRAGEQGVGIVPGTLFFPDGRGDNTVRLSFSLVDEARIEDGIERLASLLKT
;
A
#
# COMPACT_ATOMS: atom_id res chain seq x y z
N MET A 1 5.58 65.70 -3.80
CA MET A 1 4.83 64.43 -3.89
C MET A 1 5.88 63.33 -3.84
N SER A 2 6.09 62.79 -2.64
CA SER A 2 7.09 61.75 -2.40
C SER A 2 6.47 60.40 -2.70
N ASP A 3 7.03 59.71 -3.69
CA ASP A 3 6.66 58.38 -4.12
C ASP A 3 7.12 57.38 -3.03
N VAL A 4 6.14 56.87 -2.24
CA VAL A 4 6.41 55.81 -1.27
C VAL A 4 6.25 54.48 -2.01
N SER A 5 7.37 54.04 -2.59
CA SER A 5 7.51 52.67 -3.09
C SER A 5 7.47 51.69 -1.90
N VAL A 6 6.30 51.17 -1.59
CA VAL A 6 6.16 50.05 -0.66
C VAL A 6 6.53 48.77 -1.41
N THR A 7 7.78 48.38 -1.33
CA THR A 7 8.20 47.02 -1.66
C THR A 7 7.57 46.07 -0.64
N ALA A 8 6.46 45.46 -1.01
CA ALA A 8 5.85 44.35 -0.24
C ALA A 8 6.89 43.22 -0.21
N ALA A 9 7.54 43.02 0.91
CA ALA A 9 8.32 41.82 1.16
C ALA A 9 7.42 40.63 0.95
N ALA A 10 7.81 39.65 0.10
CA ALA A 10 7.06 38.44 -0.12
C ALA A 10 6.82 37.74 1.23
N ARG A 11 5.56 37.67 1.65
CA ARG A 11 5.20 36.99 2.91
C ARG A 11 5.49 35.51 2.74
N SER A 12 6.38 34.95 3.56
CA SER A 12 6.48 33.50 3.72
C SER A 12 5.25 32.97 4.46
N TRP A 13 4.59 31.96 3.91
CA TRP A 13 3.46 31.28 4.54
C TRP A 13 3.89 30.18 5.51
N GLU A 14 5.18 29.83 5.55
CA GLU A 14 5.72 28.74 6.39
C GLU A 14 5.37 28.87 7.86
N ALA A 15 5.40 30.10 8.40
CA ALA A 15 5.04 30.35 9.78
C ALA A 15 3.55 30.09 10.11
N GLN A 16 2.69 29.98 9.07
CA GLN A 16 1.25 29.79 9.22
C GLN A 16 0.80 28.36 8.96
N PHE A 17 1.68 27.51 8.45
CA PHE A 17 1.37 26.09 8.26
C PHE A 17 1.14 25.42 9.62
N ALA A 18 0.18 24.48 9.65
CA ALA A 18 -0.04 23.65 10.82
C ALA A 18 1.25 22.88 11.18
N GLU A 19 1.51 22.68 12.47
CA GLU A 19 2.75 22.04 12.92
C GLU A 19 2.90 20.64 12.32
N ARG A 20 1.80 19.87 12.23
CA ARG A 20 1.77 18.53 11.61
C ARG A 20 2.13 18.49 10.12
N THR A 21 2.13 19.63 9.42
CA THR A 21 2.54 19.74 8.01
C THR A 21 3.93 20.30 7.82
N ARG A 22 4.64 20.62 8.92
CA ARG A 22 6.02 21.08 8.91
C ARG A 22 6.95 19.87 9.05
N GLY A 23 7.99 19.78 8.23
CA GLY A 23 8.96 18.69 8.22
C GLY A 23 8.80 17.76 7.02
N ASP A 24 9.52 16.64 7.01
CA ASP A 24 9.69 15.71 5.88
C ASP A 24 8.45 14.86 5.53
N VAL A 25 7.25 15.35 5.83
CA VAL A 25 5.99 14.63 5.55
C VAL A 25 5.71 14.68 4.04
N GLY A 26 6.35 13.81 3.27
CA GLY A 26 6.15 13.72 1.83
C GLY A 26 7.42 13.54 0.99
N ASP A 27 8.58 13.95 1.50
CA ASP A 27 9.85 13.89 0.76
C ASP A 27 10.22 12.46 0.34
N GLY A 28 9.89 11.46 1.15
CA GLY A 28 10.13 10.05 0.83
C GLY A 28 9.34 9.56 -0.40
N ILE A 29 8.07 9.93 -0.53
CA ILE A 29 7.25 9.58 -1.71
C ILE A 29 7.70 10.41 -2.92
N ALA A 30 7.96 11.69 -2.74
CA ALA A 30 8.41 12.59 -3.80
C ALA A 30 9.74 12.12 -4.41
N SER A 31 10.69 11.67 -3.60
CA SER A 31 11.98 11.14 -4.08
C SER A 31 11.81 9.86 -4.90
N VAL A 32 10.91 8.96 -4.48
CA VAL A 32 10.57 7.74 -5.26
C VAL A 32 9.91 8.10 -6.60
N LEU A 33 8.99 9.06 -6.60
CA LEU A 33 8.30 9.51 -7.82
C LEU A 33 9.24 10.21 -8.80
N ALA A 34 10.22 10.96 -8.33
CA ALA A 34 11.21 11.64 -9.17
C ALA A 34 12.07 10.69 -10.02
N LEU A 35 12.23 9.44 -9.60
CA LEU A 35 12.96 8.40 -10.33
C LEU A 35 12.13 7.74 -11.45
N LEU A 36 10.81 7.90 -11.46
CA LEU A 36 9.92 7.23 -12.42
C LEU A 36 9.81 7.94 -13.78
N GLY A 37 10.15 9.22 -13.84
CA GLY A 37 9.99 10.03 -15.05
C GLY A 37 11.17 9.95 -16.03
N ARG A 38 12.16 9.09 -15.79
CA ARG A 38 13.41 9.03 -16.56
C ARG A 38 13.52 7.70 -17.30
N PRO A 39 13.25 7.66 -18.63
CA PRO A 39 13.27 6.42 -19.42
C PRO A 39 14.62 5.69 -19.41
N GLU A 40 15.72 6.43 -19.23
CA GLU A 40 17.08 5.91 -19.16
C GLU A 40 17.36 5.15 -17.85
N VAL A 41 16.60 5.40 -16.78
CA VAL A 41 16.77 4.77 -15.47
C VAL A 41 16.08 3.40 -15.43
N ILE A 42 16.78 2.39 -14.95
CA ILE A 42 16.21 1.09 -14.59
C ILE A 42 15.66 1.24 -13.19
N SER A 43 14.34 1.43 -13.05
CA SER A 43 13.75 1.76 -11.76
C SER A 43 13.18 0.53 -11.06
N PHE A 44 13.79 0.13 -9.94
CA PHE A 44 13.24 -0.79 -8.95
C PHE A 44 12.56 -0.04 -7.79
N ALA A 45 12.35 1.28 -7.92
CA ALA A 45 11.84 2.12 -6.83
C ALA A 45 10.31 2.07 -6.71
N GLY A 46 9.58 2.08 -7.82
CA GLY A 46 8.13 2.26 -7.85
C GLY A 46 7.35 0.98 -7.59
N GLY A 47 6.46 0.99 -6.60
CA GLY A 47 5.46 -0.05 -6.39
C GLY A 47 4.21 0.12 -7.26
N PHE A 48 4.39 0.31 -8.58
CA PHE A 48 3.31 0.51 -9.55
C PHE A 48 3.10 -0.77 -10.36
N PRO A 49 1.84 -1.09 -10.71
CA PRO A 49 1.58 -2.21 -11.60
C PRO A 49 2.13 -1.92 -13.00
N ASP A 50 2.48 -2.98 -13.72
CA ASP A 50 2.93 -2.89 -15.10
C ASP A 50 1.83 -2.38 -16.02
N PRO A 51 2.06 -1.35 -16.86
CA PRO A 51 1.10 -0.86 -17.82
C PRO A 51 0.61 -1.91 -18.84
N GLU A 52 1.36 -2.99 -19.06
CA GLU A 52 0.93 -4.10 -19.93
C GLU A 52 -0.28 -4.84 -19.34
N THR A 53 -0.45 -4.80 -18.00
CA THR A 53 -1.60 -5.39 -17.33
C THR A 53 -2.87 -4.55 -17.46
N PHE A 54 -2.79 -3.31 -17.95
CA PHE A 54 -3.94 -2.42 -18.00
C PHE A 54 -4.90 -2.79 -19.15
N PRO A 55 -6.19 -3.01 -18.85
CA PRO A 55 -7.17 -3.48 -19.84
C PRO A 55 -7.71 -2.34 -20.74
N ARG A 56 -6.80 -1.58 -21.37
CA ARG A 56 -7.12 -0.32 -22.08
C ARG A 56 -8.25 -0.45 -23.10
N ALA A 57 -8.23 -1.50 -23.93
CA ALA A 57 -9.26 -1.71 -24.95
C ALA A 57 -10.65 -1.97 -24.35
N ARG A 58 -10.71 -2.81 -23.28
CA ARG A 58 -11.96 -3.10 -22.54
C ARG A 58 -12.51 -1.86 -21.86
N ILE A 59 -11.64 -1.07 -21.22
CA ILE A 59 -12.04 0.20 -20.57
C ILE A 59 -12.55 1.20 -21.60
N SER A 60 -11.87 1.37 -22.74
CA SER A 60 -12.33 2.25 -23.83
C SER A 60 -13.72 1.85 -24.32
N GLY A 61 -13.97 0.55 -24.50
CA GLY A 61 -15.30 0.03 -24.88
C GLY A 61 -16.37 0.37 -23.85
N LEU A 62 -16.11 0.12 -22.54
CA LEU A 62 -17.05 0.42 -21.47
C LEU A 62 -17.38 1.92 -21.36
N VAL A 63 -16.37 2.78 -21.46
CA VAL A 63 -16.60 4.24 -21.45
C VAL A 63 -17.48 4.67 -22.61
N ALA A 64 -17.25 4.13 -23.82
CA ALA A 64 -18.07 4.40 -24.99
C ALA A 64 -19.53 3.89 -24.80
N GLU A 65 -19.71 2.69 -24.24
CA GLU A 65 -21.03 2.15 -23.90
C GLU A 65 -21.78 3.06 -22.91
N PHE A 66 -21.13 3.50 -21.83
CA PHE A 66 -21.76 4.41 -20.85
C PHE A 66 -22.13 5.75 -21.46
N ALA A 67 -21.27 6.32 -22.30
CA ALA A 67 -21.55 7.58 -22.98
C ALA A 67 -22.74 7.46 -23.97
N ALA A 68 -22.89 6.31 -24.62
CA ALA A 68 -23.95 6.10 -25.62
C ALA A 68 -25.29 5.66 -24.98
N SER A 69 -25.27 5.00 -23.81
CA SER A 69 -26.48 4.44 -23.19
C SER A 69 -27.40 5.46 -22.52
N GLY A 70 -26.93 6.71 -22.36
CA GLY A 70 -27.63 7.72 -21.57
C GLY A 70 -27.65 7.45 -20.06
N GLU A 71 -26.80 6.55 -19.59
CA GLU A 71 -26.68 6.23 -18.16
C GLU A 71 -26.10 7.43 -17.38
N VAL A 72 -26.91 7.97 -16.47
CA VAL A 72 -26.55 9.15 -15.69
C VAL A 72 -25.61 8.77 -14.52
N ASN A 73 -25.78 7.55 -13.96
CA ASN A 73 -25.10 7.15 -12.73
C ASN A 73 -23.55 7.10 -12.85
N ALA A 74 -23.02 6.85 -14.04
CA ALA A 74 -21.58 6.89 -14.27
C ALA A 74 -20.98 8.32 -14.21
N PHE A 75 -21.80 9.35 -14.38
CA PHE A 75 -21.38 10.74 -14.51
C PHE A 75 -21.91 11.67 -13.40
N GLN A 76 -22.75 11.17 -12.51
CA GLN A 76 -23.32 11.92 -11.38
C GLN A 76 -22.57 11.59 -10.09
N TYR A 77 -22.80 12.38 -9.03
CA TYR A 77 -22.34 12.03 -7.68
C TYR A 77 -22.93 10.69 -7.24
N ALA A 78 -22.09 9.88 -6.61
CA ALA A 78 -22.50 8.63 -5.97
C ALA A 78 -22.99 8.91 -4.53
N PRO A 79 -23.76 8.00 -3.93
CA PRO A 79 -23.91 7.96 -2.47
C PRO A 79 -22.55 7.80 -1.77
N THR A 80 -22.42 8.31 -0.55
CA THR A 80 -21.14 8.26 0.20
C THR A 80 -20.61 6.84 0.35
N ARG A 81 -21.48 5.86 0.61
CA ARG A 81 -21.07 4.44 0.70
C ARG A 81 -20.67 3.83 -0.64
N GLY A 82 -21.08 4.41 -1.74
CA GLY A 82 -20.90 3.91 -3.11
C GLY A 82 -22.23 3.64 -3.81
N LEU A 83 -22.18 3.43 -5.12
CA LEU A 83 -23.31 2.98 -5.94
C LEU A 83 -23.65 1.52 -5.59
N SER A 84 -24.93 1.14 -5.62
CA SER A 84 -25.39 -0.19 -5.23
C SER A 84 -24.78 -1.33 -6.07
N GLY A 85 -24.76 -1.20 -7.39
CA GLY A 85 -24.20 -2.23 -8.27
C GLY A 85 -22.69 -2.50 -8.03
N PRO A 86 -21.82 -1.46 -8.05
CA PRO A 86 -20.41 -1.60 -7.69
C PRO A 86 -20.19 -2.12 -6.27
N PHE A 87 -21.04 -1.72 -5.32
CA PHE A 87 -21.00 -2.21 -3.96
C PHE A 87 -21.27 -3.73 -3.90
N ASP A 88 -22.33 -4.20 -4.57
CA ASP A 88 -22.67 -5.63 -4.67
C ASP A 88 -21.58 -6.44 -5.36
N ALA A 89 -21.00 -5.92 -6.45
CA ALA A 89 -19.91 -6.57 -7.16
C ALA A 89 -18.67 -6.73 -6.26
N LEU A 90 -18.35 -5.72 -5.48
CA LEU A 90 -17.23 -5.75 -4.53
C LEU A 90 -17.52 -6.70 -3.37
N ALA A 91 -18.72 -6.66 -2.77
CA ALA A 91 -19.12 -7.56 -1.70
C ALA A 91 -19.08 -9.05 -2.14
N ALA A 92 -19.56 -9.33 -3.35
CA ALA A 92 -19.49 -10.69 -3.93
C ALA A 92 -18.02 -11.14 -4.15
N ARG A 93 -17.15 -10.22 -4.56
CA ARG A 93 -15.72 -10.52 -4.73
C ARG A 93 -15.05 -10.81 -3.39
N ILE A 94 -15.30 -10.01 -2.36
CA ILE A 94 -14.79 -10.25 -1.00
C ILE A 94 -15.28 -11.62 -0.50
N GLU A 95 -16.55 -11.95 -0.69
CA GLU A 95 -17.12 -13.25 -0.32
C GLU A 95 -16.41 -14.41 -1.04
N ALA A 96 -16.23 -14.31 -2.35
CA ALA A 96 -15.56 -15.34 -3.14
C ALA A 96 -14.12 -15.61 -2.70
N GLN A 97 -13.40 -14.57 -2.25
CA GLN A 97 -12.00 -14.67 -1.85
C GLN A 97 -11.80 -15.04 -0.38
N GLN A 98 -12.75 -14.67 0.48
CA GLN A 98 -12.57 -14.72 1.94
C GLN A 98 -13.63 -15.58 2.65
N GLY A 99 -14.61 -16.12 1.91
CA GLY A 99 -15.65 -16.99 2.45
C GLY A 99 -16.72 -16.28 3.29
N ARG A 100 -16.66 -14.94 3.39
CA ARG A 100 -17.61 -14.09 4.12
C ARG A 100 -18.04 -12.90 3.26
N ARG A 101 -19.34 -12.72 3.08
CA ARG A 101 -19.90 -11.53 2.44
C ARG A 101 -20.08 -10.44 3.49
N PRO A 102 -19.54 -9.22 3.27
CA PRO A 102 -19.85 -8.09 4.13
C PRO A 102 -21.33 -7.70 3.98
N THR A 103 -21.91 -7.24 5.07
CA THR A 103 -23.24 -6.61 5.04
C THR A 103 -23.15 -5.18 4.52
N ASP A 104 -24.31 -4.59 4.19
CA ASP A 104 -24.37 -3.20 3.71
C ASP A 104 -23.88 -2.19 4.74
N ASP A 105 -23.94 -2.53 6.03
CA ASP A 105 -23.47 -1.68 7.11
C ASP A 105 -21.97 -1.79 7.36
N GLU A 106 -21.32 -2.86 6.90
CA GLU A 106 -19.91 -3.14 7.15
C GLU A 106 -18.97 -2.59 6.07
N LEU A 107 -19.46 -2.34 4.86
CA LEU A 107 -18.65 -1.98 3.68
C LEU A 107 -18.82 -0.50 3.30
N LEU A 108 -17.70 0.11 2.87
CA LEU A 108 -17.61 1.46 2.32
C LEU A 108 -16.68 1.48 1.11
N ILE A 109 -17.11 2.01 -0.02
CA ILE A 109 -16.27 2.29 -1.18
C ILE A 109 -15.49 3.59 -0.96
N THR A 110 -14.17 3.56 -1.23
CA THR A 110 -13.26 4.69 -1.06
C THR A 110 -12.55 5.07 -2.37
N SER A 111 -11.95 6.25 -2.39
CA SER A 111 -11.14 6.76 -3.52
C SER A 111 -9.72 6.18 -3.53
N GLY A 112 -9.61 4.87 -3.25
CA GLY A 112 -8.38 4.08 -3.11
C GLY A 112 -8.03 3.80 -1.64
N GLY A 113 -7.04 2.91 -1.43
CA GLY A 113 -6.67 2.44 -0.08
C GLY A 113 -6.13 3.55 0.82
N ILE A 114 -5.42 4.55 0.28
CA ILE A 114 -4.90 5.68 1.08
C ILE A 114 -6.05 6.48 1.71
N GLU A 115 -7.14 6.73 0.98
CA GLU A 115 -8.28 7.40 1.59
C GLU A 115 -8.86 6.57 2.75
N ALA A 116 -8.95 5.26 2.61
CA ALA A 116 -9.42 4.42 3.72
C ALA A 116 -8.53 4.58 4.97
N LEU A 117 -7.20 4.64 4.82
CA LEU A 117 -6.28 4.89 5.94
C LEU A 117 -6.47 6.28 6.54
N GLU A 118 -6.64 7.32 5.71
CA GLU A 118 -6.93 8.69 6.16
C GLU A 118 -8.27 8.77 6.92
N LEU A 119 -9.31 8.09 6.44
CA LEU A 119 -10.61 8.05 7.13
C LEU A 119 -10.51 7.32 8.47
N ILE A 120 -9.72 6.24 8.56
CA ILE A 120 -9.44 5.54 9.82
C ILE A 120 -8.69 6.47 10.78
N GLY A 121 -7.62 7.13 10.31
CA GLY A 121 -6.88 8.10 11.11
C GLY A 121 -7.80 9.21 11.64
N LYS A 122 -8.61 9.80 10.77
CA LYS A 122 -9.58 10.86 11.11
C LYS A 122 -10.65 10.42 12.12
N SER A 123 -11.03 9.13 12.10
CA SER A 123 -12.09 8.60 12.97
C SER A 123 -11.58 8.14 14.33
N PHE A 124 -10.29 7.72 14.43
CA PHE A 124 -9.77 7.04 15.62
C PHE A 124 -8.66 7.78 16.34
N LEU A 125 -7.93 8.67 15.67
CA LEU A 125 -6.67 9.20 16.20
C LEU A 125 -6.79 10.66 16.64
N ASP A 126 -6.40 10.88 17.87
CA ASP A 126 -6.03 12.19 18.41
C ASP A 126 -4.51 12.33 18.47
N ALA A 127 -4.01 13.57 18.57
CA ALA A 127 -2.59 13.84 18.70
C ALA A 127 -1.98 13.08 19.90
N GLY A 128 -0.94 12.32 19.64
CA GLY A 128 -0.21 11.53 20.64
C GLY A 128 -0.73 10.11 20.88
N ASP A 129 -1.84 9.71 20.24
CA ASP A 129 -2.31 8.31 20.27
C ASP A 129 -1.29 7.35 19.67
N LEU A 130 -1.29 6.12 20.17
CA LEU A 130 -0.35 5.09 19.73
C LEU A 130 -0.94 4.26 18.59
N VAL A 131 -0.16 4.11 17.54
CA VAL A 131 -0.40 3.14 16.45
C VAL A 131 0.80 2.22 16.35
N ALA A 132 0.59 0.92 16.55
CA ALA A 132 1.64 -0.05 16.29
C ALA A 132 1.64 -0.42 14.79
N VAL A 133 2.83 -0.56 14.21
CA VAL A 133 3.00 -0.88 12.78
C VAL A 133 4.11 -1.91 12.62
N GLU A 134 4.02 -2.72 11.59
CA GLU A 134 5.13 -3.58 11.16
C GLU A 134 6.41 -2.75 10.92
N ALA A 135 7.56 -3.31 11.14
CA ALA A 135 8.85 -2.67 10.90
C ALA A 135 9.81 -3.62 10.19
N PRO A 136 9.91 -3.45 8.85
CA PRO A 136 9.45 -2.33 8.03
C PRO A 136 7.96 -2.37 7.67
N THR A 137 7.37 -1.22 7.27
CA THR A 137 5.98 -1.12 6.84
C THR A 137 5.79 -0.13 5.67
N TYR A 138 4.58 -0.05 5.15
CA TYR A 138 4.23 0.82 4.03
C TYR A 138 4.38 2.31 4.37
N LEU A 139 5.21 3.00 3.60
CA LEU A 139 5.49 4.43 3.77
C LEU A 139 4.21 5.29 3.77
N GLY A 140 3.22 4.94 2.92
CA GLY A 140 1.94 5.67 2.87
C GLY A 140 1.13 5.55 4.17
N ALA A 141 1.19 4.41 4.86
CA ALA A 141 0.54 4.25 6.17
C ALA A 141 1.27 5.05 7.26
N ILE A 142 2.62 5.05 7.24
CA ILE A 142 3.41 5.90 8.14
C ILE A 142 3.00 7.36 8.01
N GLN A 143 2.88 7.85 6.78
CA GLN A 143 2.52 9.25 6.51
C GLN A 143 1.07 9.55 6.88
N ALA A 144 0.12 8.67 6.53
CA ALA A 144 -1.29 8.84 6.86
C ALA A 144 -1.48 8.99 8.38
N PHE A 145 -0.92 8.09 9.19
CA PHE A 145 -1.08 8.17 10.64
C PHE A 145 -0.29 9.31 11.29
N ARG A 146 0.89 9.66 10.78
CA ARG A 146 1.63 10.86 11.21
C ARG A 146 0.88 12.15 10.91
N GLY A 147 0.09 12.19 9.83
CA GLY A 147 -0.79 13.32 9.52
C GLY A 147 -1.80 13.64 10.61
N PHE A 148 -2.13 12.68 11.47
CA PHE A 148 -2.96 12.82 12.67
C PHE A 148 -2.12 12.96 13.96
N GLU A 149 -0.84 13.22 13.86
CA GLU A 149 0.08 13.40 15.00
C GLU A 149 0.17 12.14 15.91
N ALA A 150 -0.15 10.95 15.35
CA ALA A 150 -0.03 9.70 16.06
C ALA A 150 1.45 9.33 16.31
N LYS A 151 1.71 8.68 17.44
CA LYS A 151 3.02 8.09 17.77
C LYS A 151 3.08 6.67 17.25
N LEU A 152 3.94 6.44 16.27
CA LEU A 152 4.11 5.11 15.69
C LEU A 152 5.08 4.27 16.53
N VAL A 153 4.68 3.04 16.80
CA VAL A 153 5.47 2.04 17.53
C VAL A 153 5.81 0.91 16.56
N ALA A 154 7.10 0.71 16.35
CA ALA A 154 7.62 -0.35 15.49
C ALA A 154 7.50 -1.72 16.18
N VAL A 155 6.90 -2.69 15.49
CA VAL A 155 6.90 -4.12 15.87
C VAL A 155 7.74 -4.88 14.86
N ALA A 156 8.68 -5.69 15.31
CA ALA A 156 9.58 -6.43 14.41
C ALA A 156 8.82 -7.36 13.48
N MET A 157 9.49 -7.69 12.38
CA MET A 157 9.07 -8.69 11.40
C MET A 157 10.21 -9.68 11.14
N ASP A 158 9.84 -10.87 10.72
CA ASP A 158 10.76 -11.89 10.19
C ASP A 158 10.23 -12.45 8.86
N ASP A 159 10.77 -13.58 8.39
CA ASP A 159 10.34 -14.28 7.17
C ASP A 159 8.92 -14.86 7.24
N ARG A 160 8.28 -14.83 8.42
CA ARG A 160 6.92 -15.28 8.71
C ARG A 160 5.95 -14.11 8.94
N GLY A 161 6.35 -12.87 8.63
CA GLY A 161 5.59 -11.64 8.80
C GLY A 161 5.76 -10.98 10.18
N LEU A 162 4.74 -10.25 10.64
CA LEU A 162 4.72 -9.60 11.96
C LEU A 162 5.12 -10.56 13.08
N ASP A 163 6.06 -10.16 13.94
CA ASP A 163 6.40 -10.89 15.15
C ASP A 163 5.32 -10.66 16.22
N VAL A 164 4.39 -11.61 16.28
CA VAL A 164 3.24 -11.54 17.20
C VAL A 164 3.67 -11.76 18.65
N GLU A 165 4.76 -12.48 18.88
CA GLU A 165 5.32 -12.70 20.23
C GLU A 165 5.95 -11.39 20.77
N GLU A 166 6.65 -10.64 19.92
CA GLU A 166 7.12 -9.31 20.28
C GLU A 166 5.95 -8.36 20.57
N LEU A 167 4.92 -8.36 19.72
CA LEU A 167 3.72 -7.56 19.96
C LEU A 167 3.09 -7.90 21.32
N GLU A 168 2.94 -9.19 21.65
CA GLU A 168 2.40 -9.62 22.95
C GLU A 168 3.28 -9.14 24.10
N ARG A 169 4.60 -9.22 23.97
CA ARG A 169 5.56 -8.72 24.97
C ARG A 169 5.42 -7.21 25.19
N LEU A 170 5.29 -6.42 24.12
CA LEU A 170 5.08 -4.98 24.19
C LEU A 170 3.76 -4.64 24.87
N LEU A 171 2.68 -5.32 24.52
CA LEU A 171 1.36 -5.14 25.13
C LEU A 171 1.40 -5.54 26.64
N GLY A 172 2.10 -6.63 26.98
CA GLY A 172 2.34 -7.08 28.34
C GLY A 172 3.13 -6.08 29.17
N SER A 173 4.04 -5.32 28.55
CA SER A 173 4.82 -4.26 29.22
C SER A 173 4.06 -2.93 29.39
N GLY A 174 2.81 -2.86 28.96
CA GLY A 174 1.96 -1.70 29.16
C GLY A 174 1.68 -0.86 27.89
N LEU A 175 2.18 -1.27 26.70
CA LEU A 175 1.81 -0.63 25.44
C LEU A 175 0.30 -0.76 25.22
N ARG A 176 -0.36 0.34 24.86
CA ARG A 176 -1.81 0.36 24.58
C ARG A 176 -2.06 1.13 23.27
N PRO A 177 -1.84 0.50 22.10
CA PRO A 177 -2.15 1.13 20.82
C PRO A 177 -3.66 1.17 20.61
N LYS A 178 -4.19 2.21 19.99
CA LYS A 178 -5.56 2.23 19.48
C LYS A 178 -5.70 1.35 18.24
N LEU A 179 -4.69 1.40 17.37
CA LEU A 179 -4.64 0.68 16.09
C LEU A 179 -3.36 -0.13 15.97
N VAL A 180 -3.45 -1.31 15.33
CA VAL A 180 -2.28 -2.06 14.86
C VAL A 180 -2.44 -2.27 13.36
N TYR A 181 -1.54 -1.67 12.56
CA TYR A 181 -1.56 -1.77 11.10
C TYR A 181 -0.66 -2.90 10.60
N SER A 182 -1.18 -3.74 9.72
CA SER A 182 -0.46 -4.85 9.12
C SER A 182 -0.86 -5.10 7.67
N ILE A 183 0.09 -5.56 6.87
CA ILE A 183 -0.11 -6.07 5.50
C ILE A 183 0.17 -7.58 5.52
N PRO A 184 -0.81 -8.43 5.83
CA PRO A 184 -0.57 -9.85 6.08
C PRO A 184 -0.27 -10.69 4.83
N ASP A 185 -0.50 -10.16 3.64
CA ASP A 185 -0.26 -10.88 2.37
C ASP A 185 0.70 -10.10 1.47
N HIS A 186 1.85 -10.72 1.12
CA HIS A 186 2.86 -10.14 0.21
C HIS A 186 3.28 -8.71 0.57
N GLN A 187 3.64 -8.53 1.82
CA GLN A 187 3.87 -7.28 2.53
C GLN A 187 4.73 -6.27 1.75
N ASN A 188 4.37 -5.01 1.82
CA ASN A 188 5.18 -3.89 1.35
C ASN A 188 5.88 -3.21 2.54
N PRO A 189 7.24 -3.28 2.61
CA PRO A 189 8.17 -3.56 1.51
C PRO A 189 8.76 -4.98 1.49
N ALA A 190 8.49 -5.83 2.47
CA ALA A 190 9.27 -7.04 2.71
C ALA A 190 8.94 -8.22 1.77
N GLY A 191 7.79 -8.22 1.10
CA GLY A 191 7.37 -9.31 0.21
C GLY A 191 7.00 -10.62 0.93
N VAL A 192 7.02 -10.64 2.27
CA VAL A 192 6.67 -11.81 3.10
C VAL A 192 5.19 -11.84 3.42
N SER A 193 4.68 -12.99 3.87
CA SER A 193 3.28 -13.12 4.31
C SER A 193 3.21 -13.60 5.74
N LEU A 194 2.22 -13.10 6.48
CA LEU A 194 1.95 -13.48 7.87
C LEU A 194 1.50 -14.94 7.93
N ALA A 195 2.21 -15.75 8.70
CA ALA A 195 1.95 -17.18 8.86
C ALA A 195 0.58 -17.45 9.48
N ALA A 196 -0.03 -18.60 9.15
CA ALA A 196 -1.40 -18.92 9.54
C ALA A 196 -1.63 -18.89 11.06
N GLU A 197 -0.72 -19.48 11.82
CA GLU A 197 -0.79 -19.51 13.29
C GLU A 197 -0.61 -18.12 13.90
N ARG A 198 0.21 -17.25 13.31
CA ARG A 198 0.36 -15.87 13.75
C ARG A 198 -0.90 -15.06 13.51
N ARG A 199 -1.68 -15.33 12.44
CA ARG A 199 -2.97 -14.67 12.19
C ARG A 199 -3.95 -14.92 13.33
N LEU A 200 -4.06 -16.16 13.80
CA LEU A 200 -4.93 -16.51 14.93
C LEU A 200 -4.47 -15.85 16.23
N ALA A 201 -3.18 -15.91 16.54
CA ALA A 201 -2.62 -15.26 17.73
C ALA A 201 -2.83 -13.74 17.70
N PHE A 202 -2.66 -13.10 16.53
CA PHE A 202 -2.81 -11.66 16.36
C PHE A 202 -4.25 -11.20 16.67
N VAL A 203 -5.27 -11.87 16.13
CA VAL A 203 -6.66 -11.49 16.40
C VAL A 203 -7.05 -11.74 17.86
N GLU A 204 -6.50 -12.78 18.50
CA GLU A 204 -6.70 -13.01 19.93
C GLU A 204 -6.07 -11.90 20.80
N LEU A 205 -4.89 -11.39 20.43
CA LEU A 205 -4.30 -10.23 21.09
C LEU A 205 -5.17 -8.99 20.96
N ALA A 206 -5.75 -8.74 19.79
CA ALA A 206 -6.65 -7.62 19.55
C ALA A 206 -7.87 -7.66 20.49
N ARG A 207 -8.50 -8.82 20.63
CA ARG A 207 -9.62 -9.02 21.56
C ARG A 207 -9.20 -8.85 23.02
N ARG A 208 -8.05 -9.42 23.40
CA ARG A 208 -7.55 -9.39 24.79
C ARG A 208 -7.17 -7.98 25.24
N TYR A 209 -6.52 -7.20 24.38
CA TYR A 209 -5.98 -5.89 24.73
C TYR A 209 -6.82 -4.70 24.23
N GLY A 210 -7.86 -4.95 23.43
CA GLY A 210 -8.84 -3.95 23.03
C GLY A 210 -8.34 -2.95 22.00
N PHE A 211 -7.53 -3.38 21.02
CA PHE A 211 -7.14 -2.55 19.86
C PHE A 211 -7.82 -3.01 18.59
N LEU A 212 -7.97 -2.12 17.61
CA LEU A 212 -8.47 -2.43 16.29
C LEU A 212 -7.30 -2.79 15.35
N ILE A 213 -7.41 -3.89 14.62
CA ILE A 213 -6.47 -4.24 13.56
C ILE A 213 -6.88 -3.52 12.27
N VAL A 214 -5.94 -2.83 11.65
CA VAL A 214 -6.07 -2.29 10.29
C VAL A 214 -5.34 -3.24 9.35
N GLU A 215 -6.09 -4.10 8.66
CA GLU A 215 -5.59 -5.10 7.72
C GLU A 215 -5.55 -4.52 6.31
N ASP A 216 -4.38 -4.32 5.72
CA ASP A 216 -4.23 -3.85 4.34
C ASP A 216 -4.03 -5.04 3.39
N VAL A 217 -4.97 -5.23 2.44
CA VAL A 217 -4.99 -6.37 1.52
C VAL A 217 -4.67 -6.00 0.08
N ALA A 218 -3.91 -4.93 -0.14
CA ALA A 218 -3.60 -4.41 -1.48
C ALA A 218 -2.95 -5.46 -2.41
N TYR A 219 -2.23 -6.44 -1.88
CA TYR A 219 -1.48 -7.45 -2.65
C TYR A 219 -2.05 -8.86 -2.53
N ARG A 220 -3.09 -9.09 -1.71
CA ARG A 220 -3.64 -10.42 -1.42
C ARG A 220 -3.94 -11.24 -2.66
N GLU A 221 -4.47 -10.63 -3.71
CA GLU A 221 -4.84 -11.29 -4.95
C GLU A 221 -3.68 -11.53 -5.93
N LEU A 222 -2.48 -11.06 -5.59
CA LEU A 222 -1.28 -11.16 -6.43
C LEU A 222 -0.33 -12.28 -5.98
N GLY A 223 -0.82 -13.26 -5.23
CA GLY A 223 -0.09 -14.49 -4.95
C GLY A 223 0.15 -15.32 -6.22
N PHE A 224 1.36 -15.82 -6.42
CA PHE A 224 1.72 -16.60 -7.60
C PHE A 224 1.03 -17.98 -7.58
N ALA A 225 0.94 -18.60 -6.41
CA ALA A 225 0.08 -19.76 -6.19
C ALA A 225 -1.29 -19.32 -5.66
N ASN A 226 -2.32 -20.10 -5.93
CA ASN A 226 -3.67 -19.80 -5.42
C ASN A 226 -3.86 -20.42 -4.01
N ASP A 227 -2.98 -20.07 -3.07
CA ASP A 227 -2.88 -20.62 -1.72
C ASP A 227 -3.07 -19.54 -0.62
N ALA A 228 -3.92 -18.55 -0.88
CA ALA A 228 -4.18 -17.46 0.07
C ALA A 228 -4.74 -18.00 1.40
N LEU A 229 -4.09 -17.59 2.50
CA LEU A 229 -4.54 -17.89 3.87
C LEU A 229 -5.82 -17.11 4.21
N PRO A 230 -6.62 -17.52 5.20
CA PRO A 230 -7.73 -16.72 5.70
C PRO A 230 -7.28 -15.31 6.07
N SER A 231 -8.05 -14.29 5.70
CA SER A 231 -7.77 -12.90 6.08
C SER A 231 -8.04 -12.68 7.58
N LEU A 232 -7.42 -11.67 8.18
CA LEU A 232 -7.68 -11.32 9.58
C LEU A 232 -9.15 -10.92 9.77
N TRP A 233 -9.72 -10.17 8.81
CA TRP A 233 -11.14 -9.82 8.83
C TRP A 233 -12.07 -11.03 8.76
N SER A 234 -11.78 -12.04 7.94
CA SER A 234 -12.58 -13.24 7.89
C SER A 234 -12.51 -14.06 9.19
N LEU A 235 -11.39 -13.98 9.92
CA LEU A 235 -11.19 -14.65 11.21
C LEU A 235 -11.83 -13.89 12.37
N ALA A 236 -11.81 -12.56 12.34
CA ALA A 236 -12.22 -11.72 13.45
C ALA A 236 -12.87 -10.39 12.98
N PRO A 237 -14.06 -10.44 12.35
CA PRO A 237 -14.73 -9.25 11.82
C PRO A 237 -15.15 -8.24 12.90
N ASP A 238 -15.10 -8.63 14.15
CA ASP A 238 -15.41 -7.82 15.34
C ASP A 238 -14.27 -6.87 15.77
N VAL A 239 -13.01 -7.18 15.41
CA VAL A 239 -11.83 -6.40 15.81
C VAL A 239 -10.92 -6.04 14.64
N VAL A 240 -11.37 -6.24 13.41
CA VAL A 240 -10.60 -5.94 12.19
C VAL A 240 -11.36 -4.98 11.30
N VAL A 241 -10.70 -3.91 10.87
CA VAL A 241 -11.07 -3.14 9.70
C VAL A 241 -10.10 -3.45 8.57
N GLN A 242 -10.61 -4.05 7.50
CA GLN A 242 -9.82 -4.40 6.32
C GLN A 242 -9.89 -3.25 5.31
N VAL A 243 -8.74 -2.88 4.79
CA VAL A 243 -8.58 -1.87 3.74
C VAL A 243 -8.08 -2.54 2.48
N GLY A 244 -8.74 -2.27 1.36
CA GLY A 244 -8.33 -2.81 0.07
C GLY A 244 -8.36 -1.77 -1.04
N THR A 245 -7.77 -2.14 -2.17
CA THR A 245 -7.71 -1.28 -3.36
C THR A 245 -7.66 -2.11 -4.63
N THR A 246 -8.30 -1.62 -5.69
CA THR A 246 -8.20 -2.20 -7.03
C THR A 246 -6.98 -1.68 -7.80
N SER A 247 -6.19 -0.79 -7.21
CA SER A 247 -5.03 -0.17 -7.88
C SER A 247 -3.97 -1.17 -8.34
N LYS A 248 -3.88 -2.35 -7.71
CA LYS A 248 -2.87 -3.37 -8.02
C LYS A 248 -3.41 -4.50 -8.90
N THR A 249 -4.72 -4.68 -8.93
CA THR A 249 -5.41 -5.81 -9.56
C THR A 249 -6.26 -5.41 -10.78
N PHE A 250 -6.60 -4.12 -10.91
CA PHE A 250 -7.35 -3.57 -12.04
C PHE A 250 -6.52 -2.53 -12.77
N PHE A 251 -6.53 -1.27 -12.33
CA PHE A 251 -5.56 -0.23 -12.71
C PHE A 251 -5.61 0.94 -11.73
N PRO A 252 -4.48 1.61 -11.44
CA PRO A 252 -4.42 2.62 -10.37
C PRO A 252 -5.21 3.90 -10.68
N GLY A 253 -5.37 4.25 -11.95
CA GLY A 253 -6.07 5.46 -12.38
C GLY A 253 -7.58 5.45 -12.09
N VAL A 254 -8.17 4.28 -11.81
CA VAL A 254 -9.60 4.17 -11.46
C VAL A 254 -9.92 4.79 -10.09
N ARG A 255 -8.93 4.90 -9.21
CA ARG A 255 -9.09 5.44 -7.86
C ARG A 255 -10.21 4.75 -7.07
N LEU A 256 -10.22 3.43 -7.03
CA LEU A 256 -11.20 2.61 -6.32
C LEU A 256 -10.54 1.77 -5.23
N GLY A 257 -11.06 1.88 -4.02
CA GLY A 257 -10.71 1.07 -2.86
C GLY A 257 -11.92 0.83 -1.98
N TRP A 258 -11.72 0.22 -0.83
CA TRP A 258 -12.78 -0.04 0.14
C TRP A 258 -12.23 -0.13 1.56
N ALA A 259 -13.14 0.03 2.52
CA ALA A 259 -12.97 -0.40 3.89
C ALA A 259 -14.12 -1.35 4.27
N VAL A 260 -13.83 -2.42 4.98
CA VAL A 260 -14.83 -3.34 5.54
C VAL A 260 -14.47 -3.66 6.98
N GLY A 261 -15.44 -3.57 7.89
CA GLY A 261 -15.20 -3.78 9.33
C GLY A 261 -16.49 -3.75 10.13
N PRO A 262 -16.42 -3.69 11.47
CA PRO A 262 -17.60 -3.59 12.31
C PRO A 262 -18.53 -2.45 11.85
N ALA A 263 -19.84 -2.67 11.91
CA ALA A 263 -20.83 -1.70 11.41
C ALA A 263 -20.66 -0.30 12.01
N GLU A 264 -20.34 -0.21 13.29
CA GLU A 264 -20.07 1.07 13.99
C GLU A 264 -18.81 1.77 13.48
N VAL A 265 -17.77 1.00 13.14
CA VAL A 265 -16.54 1.52 12.50
C VAL A 265 -16.87 2.05 11.12
N ALA A 266 -17.53 1.25 10.28
CA ALA A 266 -17.93 1.65 8.94
C ALA A 266 -18.84 2.90 8.95
N ALA A 267 -19.75 3.02 9.90
CA ALA A 267 -20.60 4.21 10.08
C ALA A 267 -19.76 5.47 10.38
N SER A 268 -18.74 5.34 11.24
CA SER A 268 -17.82 6.45 11.53
C SER A 268 -17.03 6.87 10.29
N LEU A 269 -16.51 5.88 9.52
CA LEU A 269 -15.78 6.16 8.27
C LEU A 269 -16.68 6.85 7.23
N VAL A 270 -17.95 6.46 7.11
CA VAL A 270 -18.94 7.14 6.24
C VAL A 270 -19.11 8.59 6.64
N SER A 271 -19.27 8.87 7.94
CA SER A 271 -19.39 10.25 8.44
C SER A 271 -18.12 11.06 8.15
N ALA A 272 -16.96 10.48 8.35
CA ALA A 272 -15.68 11.11 8.02
C ALA A 272 -15.54 11.42 6.52
N LYS A 273 -15.97 10.48 5.65
CA LYS A 273 -15.93 10.61 4.20
C LYS A 273 -16.85 11.71 3.67
N GLN A 274 -18.05 11.86 4.23
CA GLN A 274 -18.98 12.95 3.86
C GLN A 274 -18.34 14.34 3.97
N ASN A 275 -17.42 14.50 4.93
CA ASN A 275 -16.69 15.74 5.18
C ASN A 275 -15.29 15.79 4.56
N THR A 276 -14.92 14.79 3.73
CA THR A 276 -13.61 14.72 3.07
C THR A 276 -13.77 14.92 1.56
N ASP A 277 -14.44 13.99 0.87
CA ASP A 277 -14.64 14.00 -0.59
C ASP A 277 -16.10 13.75 -1.01
N GLN A 278 -17.00 13.52 -0.05
CA GLN A 278 -18.41 13.15 -0.19
C GLN A 278 -18.62 11.74 -0.74
N CYS A 279 -17.97 11.36 -1.85
CA CYS A 279 -18.11 10.04 -2.48
C CYS A 279 -16.91 9.71 -3.36
N ALA A 280 -16.64 8.44 -3.57
CA ALA A 280 -15.71 7.98 -4.58
C ALA A 280 -16.26 8.18 -6.00
N GLY A 281 -15.38 8.33 -6.99
CA GLY A 281 -15.74 8.61 -8.38
C GLY A 281 -16.68 7.56 -8.98
N ALA A 282 -17.85 7.98 -9.43
CA ALA A 282 -18.91 7.10 -9.95
C ALA A 282 -18.48 6.34 -11.21
N LEU A 283 -17.78 7.01 -12.14
CA LEU A 283 -17.29 6.36 -13.35
C LEU A 283 -16.36 5.18 -13.04
N GLY A 284 -15.44 5.35 -12.09
CA GLY A 284 -14.55 4.27 -11.65
C GLY A 284 -15.30 3.09 -11.05
N GLN A 285 -16.31 3.36 -10.24
CA GLN A 285 -17.17 2.35 -9.65
C GLN A 285 -17.93 1.55 -10.72
N ARG A 286 -18.53 2.22 -11.71
CA ARG A 286 -19.26 1.58 -12.81
C ARG A 286 -18.34 0.77 -13.73
N LEU A 287 -17.13 1.26 -14.01
CA LEU A 287 -16.14 0.50 -14.77
C LEU A 287 -15.76 -0.81 -14.05
N PHE A 288 -15.53 -0.75 -12.75
CA PHE A 288 -15.22 -1.94 -11.96
C PHE A 288 -16.39 -2.94 -11.96
N GLU A 289 -17.63 -2.47 -11.72
CA GLU A 289 -18.82 -3.32 -11.72
C GLU A 289 -18.98 -4.08 -13.04
N GLU A 290 -18.96 -3.38 -14.18
CA GLU A 290 -19.12 -4.01 -15.49
C GLU A 290 -17.95 -4.95 -15.80
N TYR A 291 -16.75 -4.59 -15.39
CA TYR A 291 -15.56 -5.41 -15.57
C TYR A 291 -15.66 -6.72 -14.76
N ALA A 292 -16.10 -6.62 -13.50
CA ALA A 292 -16.35 -7.75 -12.62
C ALA A 292 -17.48 -8.65 -13.16
N ARG A 293 -18.63 -8.05 -13.52
CA ARG A 293 -19.80 -8.76 -14.04
C ARG A 293 -19.52 -9.56 -15.31
N ARG A 294 -18.60 -9.09 -16.15
CA ARG A 294 -18.16 -9.77 -17.38
C ARG A 294 -17.09 -10.84 -17.13
N GLY A 295 -16.65 -11.05 -15.88
CA GLY A 295 -15.63 -12.05 -15.52
C GLY A 295 -14.20 -11.66 -15.93
N TRP A 296 -13.96 -10.43 -16.35
CA TRP A 296 -12.68 -9.99 -16.90
C TRP A 296 -11.59 -9.78 -15.82
N ILE A 297 -11.99 -9.62 -14.56
CA ILE A 297 -11.03 -9.46 -13.45
C ILE A 297 -10.18 -10.72 -13.30
N GLU A 298 -10.79 -11.91 -13.37
CA GLU A 298 -10.06 -13.17 -13.18
C GLU A 298 -9.05 -13.43 -14.31
N GLU A 299 -9.42 -13.10 -15.55
CA GLU A 299 -8.52 -13.19 -16.70
C GLU A 299 -7.32 -12.27 -16.53
N GLN A 300 -7.57 -11.02 -16.12
CA GLN A 300 -6.51 -10.04 -15.88
C GLN A 300 -5.58 -10.46 -14.74
N LEU A 301 -6.14 -10.96 -13.64
CA LEU A 301 -5.36 -11.43 -12.50
C LEU A 301 -4.47 -12.62 -12.87
N ALA A 302 -4.97 -13.58 -13.63
CA ALA A 302 -4.18 -14.71 -14.08
C ALA A 302 -2.98 -14.27 -14.91
N ALA A 303 -3.20 -13.35 -15.87
CA ALA A 303 -2.11 -12.77 -16.67
C ALA A 303 -1.12 -11.96 -15.83
N SER A 304 -1.61 -11.15 -14.88
CA SER A 304 -0.78 -10.33 -13.99
C SER A 304 0.09 -11.19 -13.06
N ARG A 305 -0.48 -12.24 -12.46
CA ARG A 305 0.27 -13.17 -11.59
C ARG A 305 1.41 -13.84 -12.37
N SER A 306 1.13 -14.36 -13.57
CA SER A 306 2.15 -14.98 -14.42
C SER A 306 3.26 -14.01 -14.82
N LEU A 307 2.92 -12.76 -15.15
CA LEU A 307 3.91 -11.72 -15.47
C LEU A 307 4.81 -11.41 -14.27
N TYR A 308 4.20 -11.18 -13.09
CA TYR A 308 4.96 -10.81 -11.89
C TYR A 308 5.78 -11.97 -11.33
N GLU A 309 5.31 -13.22 -11.47
CA GLU A 309 6.07 -14.41 -11.12
C GLU A 309 7.36 -14.51 -11.92
N ARG A 310 7.30 -14.40 -13.25
CA ARG A 310 8.51 -14.40 -14.11
C ARG A 310 9.48 -13.28 -13.77
N LYS A 311 8.95 -12.05 -13.57
CA LYS A 311 9.80 -10.91 -13.18
C LYS A 311 10.47 -11.12 -11.82
N CYS A 312 9.74 -11.67 -10.86
CA CYS A 312 10.26 -12.03 -9.54
C CYS A 312 11.38 -13.07 -9.65
N GLU A 313 11.15 -14.18 -10.36
CA GLU A 313 12.13 -15.24 -10.58
C GLU A 313 13.40 -14.70 -11.22
N ARG A 314 13.27 -13.85 -12.26
CA ARG A 314 14.40 -13.23 -12.92
C ARG A 314 15.20 -12.32 -11.96
N MET A 315 14.52 -11.51 -11.15
CA MET A 315 15.18 -10.67 -10.14
C MET A 315 15.89 -11.52 -9.08
N LEU A 316 15.25 -12.57 -8.56
CA LEU A 316 15.84 -13.44 -7.55
C LEU A 316 17.06 -14.22 -8.10
N SER A 317 17.02 -14.66 -9.37
CA SER A 317 18.17 -15.27 -10.04
C SER A 317 19.33 -14.29 -10.18
N ALA A 318 19.06 -13.09 -10.69
CA ALA A 318 20.10 -12.06 -10.85
C ALA A 318 20.75 -11.67 -9.50
N LEU A 319 19.95 -11.57 -8.42
CA LEU A 319 20.46 -11.33 -7.07
C LEU A 319 21.37 -12.48 -6.61
N ALA A 320 20.98 -13.74 -6.84
CA ALA A 320 21.75 -14.92 -6.45
C ALA A 320 23.10 -15.03 -7.20
N ASP A 321 23.12 -14.61 -8.46
CA ASP A 321 24.31 -14.72 -9.33
C ASP A 321 25.32 -13.58 -9.11
N THR A 322 24.86 -12.42 -8.61
CA THR A 322 25.69 -11.20 -8.66
C THR A 322 26.00 -10.56 -7.31
N MET A 323 25.13 -10.74 -6.29
CA MET A 323 25.32 -10.10 -4.99
C MET A 323 26.53 -10.64 -4.25
N PRO A 324 27.27 -9.78 -3.51
CA PRO A 324 28.43 -10.21 -2.73
C PRO A 324 28.02 -11.00 -1.48
N ASP A 325 28.99 -11.70 -0.89
CA ASP A 325 28.84 -12.35 0.41
C ASP A 325 28.37 -11.35 1.48
N GLY A 326 27.48 -11.79 2.37
CA GLY A 326 26.89 -10.96 3.41
C GLY A 326 25.63 -10.21 3.00
N ALA A 327 25.27 -10.21 1.71
CA ALA A 327 23.94 -9.78 1.27
C ALA A 327 22.90 -10.90 1.44
N SER A 328 21.68 -10.54 1.76
CA SER A 328 20.52 -11.46 1.83
C SER A 328 19.25 -10.78 1.37
N TRP A 329 18.28 -11.56 0.95
CA TRP A 329 17.00 -11.00 0.47
C TRP A 329 15.83 -11.94 0.72
N THR A 330 14.64 -11.36 0.80
CA THR A 330 13.40 -12.14 0.91
C THR A 330 13.07 -12.82 -0.43
N ARG A 331 12.30 -13.92 -0.35
CA ARG A 331 11.83 -14.69 -1.52
C ARG A 331 10.31 -14.62 -1.58
N PRO A 332 9.74 -13.56 -2.19
CA PRO A 332 8.30 -13.36 -2.23
C PRO A 332 7.61 -14.45 -3.05
N ARG A 333 6.38 -14.79 -2.62
CA ARG A 333 5.47 -15.70 -3.31
C ARG A 333 4.31 -14.96 -3.99
N GLY A 334 4.44 -13.64 -4.15
CA GLY A 334 3.43 -12.74 -4.71
C GLY A 334 3.80 -11.29 -4.48
N GLY A 335 2.87 -10.39 -4.82
CA GLY A 335 3.07 -8.94 -4.67
C GLY A 335 4.08 -8.37 -5.66
N PHE A 336 4.82 -7.35 -5.23
CA PHE A 336 5.66 -6.53 -6.11
C PHE A 336 7.12 -6.40 -5.67
N PHE A 337 7.47 -6.87 -4.45
CA PHE A 337 8.69 -6.45 -3.78
C PHE A 337 9.53 -7.63 -3.29
N THR A 338 10.86 -7.43 -3.32
CA THR A 338 11.81 -8.15 -2.50
C THR A 338 12.58 -7.16 -1.63
N TRP A 339 12.95 -7.60 -0.43
CA TRP A 339 13.67 -6.81 0.56
C TRP A 339 15.11 -7.29 0.64
N LEU A 340 16.03 -6.42 0.25
CA LEU A 340 17.47 -6.71 0.24
C LEU A 340 18.09 -6.15 1.53
N THR A 341 18.78 -7.00 2.27
CA THR A 341 19.69 -6.62 3.36
C THR A 341 21.12 -6.59 2.82
N LEU A 342 21.78 -5.45 2.98
CA LEU A 342 23.12 -5.19 2.49
C LEU A 342 24.17 -5.76 3.46
N PRO A 343 25.39 -6.03 3.00
CA PRO A 343 26.51 -6.34 3.87
C PRO A 343 26.73 -5.25 4.94
N THR A 344 27.24 -5.65 6.09
CA THR A 344 27.48 -4.74 7.21
C THR A 344 28.35 -3.55 6.83
N GLY A 345 27.95 -2.35 7.22
CA GLY A 345 28.69 -1.10 7.00
C GLY A 345 28.35 -0.38 5.69
N ILE A 346 27.39 -0.88 4.92
CA ILE A 346 26.88 -0.19 3.72
C ILE A 346 25.62 0.56 4.07
N ASP A 347 25.63 1.90 3.84
CA ASP A 347 24.46 2.77 4.00
C ASP A 347 23.61 2.76 2.73
N SER A 348 22.32 2.43 2.89
CA SER A 348 21.36 2.30 1.79
C SER A 348 20.99 3.63 1.13
N THR A 349 21.07 4.74 1.86
CA THR A 349 20.79 6.08 1.31
C THR A 349 21.90 6.52 0.39
N GLU A 350 23.16 6.33 0.81
CA GLU A 350 24.32 6.60 -0.03
C GLU A 350 24.37 5.65 -1.23
N LEU A 351 24.03 4.37 -1.03
CA LEU A 351 23.92 3.42 -2.13
C LEU A 351 22.86 3.85 -3.15
N ALA A 352 21.69 4.31 -2.70
CA ALA A 352 20.63 4.78 -3.59
C ALA A 352 21.06 6.00 -4.41
N ARG A 353 21.82 6.93 -3.82
CA ARG A 353 22.39 8.07 -4.53
C ARG A 353 23.37 7.61 -5.63
N ARG A 354 24.31 6.74 -5.30
CA ARG A 354 25.29 6.17 -6.24
C ARG A 354 24.63 5.35 -7.35
N ALA A 355 23.61 4.55 -6.99
CA ALA A 355 22.83 3.78 -7.96
C ALA A 355 22.10 4.69 -8.96
N GLY A 356 21.53 5.80 -8.49
CA GLY A 356 20.92 6.81 -9.35
C GLY A 356 21.88 7.41 -10.38
N GLU A 357 23.14 7.62 -10.01
CA GLU A 357 24.21 8.06 -10.92
C GLU A 357 24.57 7.03 -11.99
N GLN A 358 24.36 5.74 -11.68
CA GLN A 358 24.55 4.62 -12.61
C GLN A 358 23.26 4.24 -13.36
N GLY A 359 22.22 5.07 -13.27
CA GLY A 359 20.96 4.84 -13.96
C GLY A 359 20.12 3.71 -13.35
N VAL A 360 20.25 3.44 -12.04
CA VAL A 360 19.44 2.47 -11.30
C VAL A 360 18.72 3.13 -10.15
N GLY A 361 17.38 3.03 -10.13
CA GLY A 361 16.54 3.57 -9.06
C GLY A 361 16.19 2.51 -8.02
N ILE A 362 16.53 2.73 -6.75
CA ILE A 362 16.19 1.88 -5.60
C ILE A 362 15.58 2.73 -4.48
N VAL A 363 14.97 2.11 -3.47
CA VAL A 363 14.43 2.84 -2.31
C VAL A 363 15.16 2.41 -1.04
N PRO A 364 15.82 3.34 -0.32
CA PRO A 364 16.44 3.05 0.96
C PRO A 364 15.44 2.53 1.98
N GLY A 365 15.88 1.57 2.79
CA GLY A 365 15.03 0.93 3.78
C GLY A 365 14.57 1.87 4.89
N THR A 366 15.36 2.88 5.24
CA THR A 366 15.06 3.85 6.30
C THR A 366 13.68 4.49 6.17
N LEU A 367 13.17 4.66 4.94
CA LEU A 367 11.86 5.24 4.66
C LEU A 367 10.68 4.36 5.11
N PHE A 368 10.92 3.06 5.33
CA PHE A 368 9.89 2.10 5.71
C PHE A 368 9.87 1.78 7.21
N PHE A 369 10.70 2.47 7.99
CA PHE A 369 10.72 2.32 9.44
C PHE A 369 10.24 3.60 10.12
N PRO A 370 9.28 3.51 11.06
CA PRO A 370 8.79 4.70 11.77
C PRO A 370 9.85 5.34 12.69
N ASP A 371 10.88 4.60 13.07
CA ASP A 371 12.00 5.04 13.91
C ASP A 371 13.30 5.33 13.14
N GLY A 372 13.27 5.29 11.81
CA GLY A 372 14.39 5.61 10.94
C GLY A 372 15.53 4.58 10.88
N ARG A 373 15.38 3.40 11.52
CA ARG A 373 16.34 2.30 11.36
C ARG A 373 16.29 1.70 9.95
N GLY A 374 17.07 0.67 9.67
CA GLY A 374 17.08 0.00 8.35
C GLY A 374 18.03 0.63 7.34
N ASP A 375 19.08 1.30 7.83
CA ASP A 375 20.15 1.95 7.06
C ASP A 375 20.91 0.99 6.14
N ASN A 376 20.90 -0.32 6.44
CA ASN A 376 21.50 -1.37 5.63
C ASN A 376 20.48 -2.18 4.81
N THR A 377 19.32 -1.63 4.52
CA THR A 377 18.27 -2.34 3.79
C THR A 377 17.75 -1.55 2.58
N VAL A 378 17.22 -2.25 1.59
CA VAL A 378 16.72 -1.68 0.33
C VAL A 378 15.45 -2.40 -0.10
N ARG A 379 14.42 -1.65 -0.52
CA ARG A 379 13.31 -2.23 -1.25
C ARG A 379 13.60 -2.26 -2.75
N LEU A 380 13.44 -3.42 -3.36
CA LEU A 380 13.46 -3.62 -4.80
C LEU A 380 12.06 -4.02 -5.29
N SER A 381 11.54 -3.32 -6.28
CA SER A 381 10.29 -3.65 -6.95
C SER A 381 10.55 -4.28 -8.31
N PHE A 382 9.97 -5.45 -8.56
CA PHE A 382 10.02 -6.10 -9.86
C PHE A 382 8.80 -5.80 -10.74
N SER A 383 7.81 -5.06 -10.23
CA SER A 383 6.53 -4.92 -10.90
C SER A 383 6.58 -4.07 -12.18
N LEU A 384 7.17 -2.87 -12.11
CA LEU A 384 7.13 -1.89 -13.22
C LEU A 384 8.28 -2.05 -14.22
N VAL A 385 9.43 -2.55 -13.77
CA VAL A 385 10.63 -2.66 -14.61
C VAL A 385 10.38 -3.60 -15.79
N ASP A 386 10.92 -3.27 -16.95
CA ASP A 386 10.95 -4.19 -18.11
C ASP A 386 11.71 -5.47 -17.75
N GLU A 387 11.09 -6.62 -17.99
CA GLU A 387 11.67 -7.94 -17.68
C GLU A 387 13.07 -8.12 -18.25
N ALA A 388 13.32 -7.63 -19.48
CA ALA A 388 14.62 -7.70 -20.15
C ALA A 388 15.71 -6.84 -19.48
N ARG A 389 15.34 -5.85 -18.66
CA ARG A 389 16.28 -4.92 -18.01
C ARG A 389 16.59 -5.30 -16.55
N ILE A 390 15.93 -6.31 -15.98
CA ILE A 390 16.10 -6.68 -14.57
C ILE A 390 17.55 -7.09 -14.28
N GLU A 391 18.12 -7.98 -15.10
CA GLU A 391 19.49 -8.48 -14.91
C GLU A 391 20.51 -7.35 -14.96
N ASP A 392 20.48 -6.51 -16.01
CA ASP A 392 21.37 -5.33 -16.14
C ASP A 392 21.26 -4.39 -14.92
N GLY A 393 20.05 -4.13 -14.43
CA GLY A 393 19.85 -3.26 -13.27
C GLY A 393 20.43 -3.86 -11.97
N ILE A 394 20.27 -5.16 -11.75
CA ILE A 394 20.81 -5.85 -10.58
C ILE A 394 22.35 -5.97 -10.68
N GLU A 395 22.91 -6.25 -11.86
CA GLU A 395 24.37 -6.28 -12.07
C GLU A 395 25.02 -4.93 -11.77
N ARG A 396 24.43 -3.82 -12.24
CA ARG A 396 24.90 -2.47 -11.94
C ARG A 396 24.84 -2.19 -10.43
N LEU A 397 23.74 -2.55 -9.76
CA LEU A 397 23.60 -2.39 -8.31
C LEU A 397 24.68 -3.21 -7.58
N ALA A 398 24.90 -4.47 -7.95
CA ALA A 398 25.88 -5.35 -7.33
C ALA A 398 27.32 -4.84 -7.51
N SER A 399 27.62 -4.20 -8.64
CA SER A 399 28.95 -3.62 -8.89
C SER A 399 29.33 -2.53 -7.88
N LEU A 400 28.33 -1.79 -7.39
CA LEU A 400 28.53 -0.73 -6.39
C LEU A 400 28.79 -1.27 -4.97
N LEU A 401 28.50 -2.56 -4.72
CA LEU A 401 28.72 -3.22 -3.44
C LEU A 401 30.11 -3.89 -3.35
N LYS A 402 30.79 -4.05 -4.47
CA LYS A 402 32.11 -4.70 -4.57
C LYS A 402 33.28 -3.71 -4.45
N THR A 403 32.96 -2.42 -4.38
CA THR A 403 33.93 -1.31 -4.24
C THR A 403 33.93 -0.76 -2.82
#